data_dac9b6d8084b5015746ff36c7e6dac65
#
_entry.id   dac9b6d8084b5015746ff36c7e6dac65
#
_cell.length_a   1.000
_cell.length_b   1.000
_cell.length_c   1.000
_cell.angle_alpha   90.00
_cell.angle_beta   90.00
_cell.angle_gamma   90.00
#
_symmetry.space_group_name_H-M   'P 1'
#
loop_
_entity.id
_entity.type
_entity.pdbx_description
1 polymer ?
#
loop_
_entity_poly.entity_id
_entity_poly.type
_entity_poly.pdbx_seq_one_letter_code
_entity_poly.pdbx_strand_id
1 'polypeptide(L)'
;TMEVAVTFALLEILDNPRQDVPLISVLRSPLFGFTPDRLAELRAKTPGGDFYDALAADGGEDSARFLALLRELRESAQTLTLTELVAALYERCHIPAVFGAMRGGAARRENLRAFFSLAEEFERGGGRGLFAFVRHLREQLESGEPPVPQTTHAAQGVRIMSIHKSK
;
A
#
# COMPACT_ATOMS: atom_id res chain seq x y z
N THR A 1 3.95 -8.71 -3.65
CA THR A 1 4.75 -8.58 -2.40
C THR A 1 4.00 -7.71 -1.38
N MET A 2 4.21 -7.96 -0.08
CA MET A 2 3.48 -7.28 1.00
C MET A 2 3.67 -5.76 0.98
N GLU A 3 4.92 -5.29 0.88
CA GLU A 3 5.26 -3.86 0.88
C GLU A 3 4.58 -3.09 -0.26
N VAL A 4 4.53 -3.67 -1.45
CA VAL A 4 3.84 -3.09 -2.61
C VAL A 4 2.32 -3.09 -2.40
N ALA A 5 1.76 -4.21 -1.92
CA ALA A 5 0.32 -4.31 -1.65
C ALA A 5 -0.15 -3.31 -0.59
N VAL A 6 0.63 -3.13 0.49
CA VAL A 6 0.31 -2.15 1.54
C VAL A 6 0.45 -0.72 1.03
N THR A 7 1.49 -0.43 0.24
CA THR A 7 1.65 0.90 -0.39
C THR A 7 0.49 1.21 -1.33
N PHE A 8 0.09 0.25 -2.14
CA PHE A 8 -1.06 0.41 -3.03
C PHE A 8 -2.36 0.62 -2.25
N ALA A 9 -2.62 -0.19 -1.21
CA ALA A 9 -3.79 -0.03 -0.36
C ALA A 9 -3.82 1.35 0.34
N LEU A 10 -2.66 1.90 0.74
CA LEU A 10 -2.57 3.27 1.25
C LEU A 10 -3.01 4.29 0.20
N LEU A 11 -2.55 4.17 -1.05
CA LEU A 11 -3.00 5.06 -2.13
C LEU A 11 -4.50 4.93 -2.39
N GLU A 12 -5.06 3.72 -2.33
CA GLU A 12 -6.50 3.49 -2.46
C GLU A 12 -7.31 4.21 -1.38
N ILE A 13 -6.88 4.16 -0.12
CA ILE A 13 -7.59 4.84 0.97
C ILE A 13 -7.33 6.35 1.01
N LEU A 14 -6.23 6.84 0.44
CA LEU A 14 -6.04 8.28 0.20
C LEU A 14 -7.04 8.81 -0.84
N ASP A 15 -7.30 8.03 -1.88
CA ASP A 15 -8.33 8.35 -2.88
C ASP A 15 -9.74 8.23 -2.28
N ASN A 16 -10.07 7.06 -1.69
CA ASN A 16 -11.34 6.83 -1.03
C ASN A 16 -11.17 6.00 0.26
N PRO A 17 -11.25 6.62 1.44
CA PRO A 17 -11.02 5.95 2.73
C PRO A 17 -12.15 5.01 3.16
N ARG A 18 -13.30 5.04 2.46
CA ARG A 18 -14.47 4.23 2.77
C ARG A 18 -14.47 2.83 2.13
N GLN A 19 -13.33 2.41 1.61
CA GLN A 19 -13.11 1.07 1.08
C GLN A 19 -12.59 0.16 2.21
N ASP A 20 -13.43 -0.71 2.74
CA ASP A 20 -13.12 -1.55 3.90
C ASP A 20 -11.91 -2.46 3.68
N VAL A 21 -11.81 -3.10 2.51
CA VAL A 21 -10.72 -4.06 2.24
C VAL A 21 -9.34 -3.43 2.28
N PRO A 22 -9.03 -2.36 1.51
CA PRO A 22 -7.74 -1.70 1.59
C PRO A 22 -7.51 -1.05 2.96
N LEU A 23 -8.54 -0.46 3.59
CA LEU A 23 -8.42 0.15 4.90
C LEU A 23 -8.00 -0.87 5.97
N ILE A 24 -8.67 -2.00 6.06
CA ILE A 24 -8.35 -3.07 7.00
C ILE A 24 -6.96 -3.65 6.70
N SER A 25 -6.60 -3.80 5.43
CA SER A 25 -5.26 -4.26 5.01
C SER A 25 -4.15 -3.34 5.51
N VAL A 26 -4.36 -2.03 5.39
CA VAL A 26 -3.42 -1.01 5.89
C VAL A 26 -3.31 -1.06 7.41
N LEU A 27 -4.43 -1.06 8.13
CA LEU A 27 -4.45 -1.10 9.60
C LEU A 27 -3.72 -2.33 10.17
N ARG A 28 -3.90 -3.50 9.54
CA ARG A 28 -3.22 -4.75 9.93
C ARG A 28 -1.76 -4.82 9.53
N SER A 29 -1.31 -3.94 8.66
CA SER A 29 0.07 -3.96 8.18
C SER A 29 1.08 -3.69 9.29
N PRO A 30 2.36 -4.04 9.09
CA PRO A 30 3.43 -3.72 10.03
C PRO A 30 3.61 -2.22 10.30
N LEU A 31 3.03 -1.36 9.47
CA LEU A 31 3.09 0.10 9.64
C LEU A 31 2.22 0.60 10.80
N PHE A 32 1.05 -0.03 11.00
CA PHE A 32 0.07 0.42 11.99
C PHE A 32 -0.22 -0.63 13.07
N GLY A 33 -0.09 -1.91 12.78
CA GLY A 33 -0.06 -2.99 13.75
C GLY A 33 -1.38 -3.25 14.48
N PHE A 34 -2.53 -2.87 13.90
CA PHE A 34 -3.83 -3.22 14.50
C PHE A 34 -4.00 -4.74 14.52
N THR A 35 -4.27 -5.29 15.68
CA THR A 35 -4.51 -6.73 15.84
C THR A 35 -5.91 -7.11 15.32
N PRO A 36 -6.14 -8.39 14.95
CA PRO A 36 -7.47 -8.86 14.61
C PRO A 36 -8.51 -8.59 15.70
N ASP A 37 -8.13 -8.75 16.98
CA ASP A 37 -9.00 -8.51 18.12
C ASP A 37 -9.38 -7.01 18.21
N ARG A 38 -8.42 -6.11 18.00
CA ARG A 38 -8.68 -4.67 17.98
C ARG A 38 -9.64 -4.27 16.86
N LEU A 39 -9.49 -4.84 15.68
CA LEU A 39 -10.41 -4.61 14.56
C LEU A 39 -11.80 -5.17 14.82
N ALA A 40 -11.89 -6.34 15.46
CA ALA A 40 -13.17 -6.92 15.88
C ALA A 40 -13.86 -6.05 16.92
N GLU A 41 -13.11 -5.50 17.91
CA GLU A 41 -13.62 -4.57 18.90
C GLU A 41 -14.22 -3.31 18.24
N LEU A 42 -13.50 -2.70 17.30
CA LEU A 42 -13.97 -1.53 16.55
C LEU A 42 -15.28 -1.83 15.81
N ARG A 43 -15.35 -2.95 15.12
CA ARG A 43 -16.57 -3.37 14.42
C ARG A 43 -17.72 -3.70 15.38
N ALA A 44 -17.44 -4.29 16.54
CA ALA A 44 -18.45 -4.61 17.55
C ALA A 44 -19.08 -3.35 18.15
N LYS A 45 -18.29 -2.29 18.37
CA LYS A 45 -18.79 -1.00 18.87
C LYS A 45 -19.62 -0.25 17.83
N THR A 46 -19.31 -0.43 16.54
CA THR A 46 -20.00 0.23 15.42
C THR A 46 -20.34 -0.82 14.34
N PRO A 47 -21.41 -1.60 14.53
CA PRO A 47 -21.71 -2.75 13.68
C PRO A 47 -22.24 -2.38 12.29
N GLY A 48 -22.69 -1.15 12.06
CA GLY A 48 -23.18 -0.67 10.77
C GLY A 48 -22.17 0.23 10.05
N GLY A 49 -22.43 0.48 8.77
CA GLY A 49 -21.62 1.38 7.96
C GLY A 49 -20.28 0.78 7.51
N ASP A 50 -19.43 1.62 6.92
CA ASP A 50 -18.08 1.25 6.55
C ASP A 50 -17.12 1.27 7.75
N PHE A 51 -15.94 0.66 7.58
CA PHE A 51 -14.96 0.55 8.66
C PHE A 51 -14.36 1.91 9.05
N TYR A 52 -14.37 2.87 8.13
CA TYR A 52 -13.95 4.24 8.41
C TYR A 52 -14.81 4.89 9.49
N ASP A 53 -16.14 4.67 9.45
CA ASP A 53 -17.06 5.17 10.48
C ASP A 53 -16.76 4.54 11.84
N ALA A 54 -16.42 3.25 11.87
CA ALA A 54 -16.01 2.58 13.11
C ALA A 54 -14.74 3.19 13.72
N LEU A 55 -13.74 3.52 12.90
CA LEU A 55 -12.54 4.23 13.34
C LEU A 55 -12.84 5.65 13.81
N ALA A 56 -13.69 6.38 13.10
CA ALA A 56 -14.04 7.77 13.43
C ALA A 56 -14.83 7.87 14.73
N ALA A 57 -15.65 6.86 15.03
CA ALA A 57 -16.42 6.76 16.27
C ALA A 57 -15.60 6.26 17.48
N ASP A 58 -14.42 5.68 17.24
CA ASP A 58 -13.57 5.17 18.29
C ASP A 58 -12.81 6.29 19.00
N GLY A 59 -12.81 6.27 20.31
CA GLY A 59 -12.04 7.21 21.13
C GLY A 59 -10.61 6.78 21.43
N GLY A 60 -10.12 5.70 20.81
CA GLY A 60 -8.77 5.16 21.03
C GLY A 60 -7.69 6.02 20.42
N GLU A 61 -6.53 6.07 21.07
CA GLU A 61 -5.39 6.86 20.61
C GLU A 61 -4.82 6.35 19.28
N ASP A 62 -4.82 5.04 19.05
CA ASP A 62 -4.39 4.39 17.81
C ASP A 62 -5.25 4.82 16.62
N SER A 63 -6.56 4.79 16.77
CA SER A 63 -7.51 5.26 15.75
C SER A 63 -7.36 6.76 15.48
N ALA A 64 -7.25 7.57 16.52
CA ALA A 64 -7.08 9.01 16.39
C ALA A 64 -5.78 9.38 15.64
N ARG A 65 -4.68 8.71 15.97
CA ARG A 65 -3.38 8.91 15.33
C ARG A 65 -3.40 8.51 13.86
N PHE A 66 -4.01 7.36 13.54
CA PHE A 66 -4.18 6.92 12.16
C PHE A 66 -5.02 7.90 11.34
N LEU A 67 -6.17 8.32 11.87
CA LEU A 67 -7.06 9.26 11.16
C LEU A 67 -6.42 10.63 10.95
N ALA A 68 -5.63 11.12 11.91
CA ALA A 68 -4.88 12.37 11.77
C ALA A 68 -3.86 12.28 10.62
N LEU A 69 -3.08 11.20 10.56
CA LEU A 69 -2.12 10.96 9.49
C LEU A 69 -2.83 10.81 8.13
N LEU A 70 -3.91 10.05 8.07
CA LEU A 70 -4.69 9.87 6.84
C LEU A 70 -5.24 11.21 6.31
N ARG A 71 -5.75 12.06 7.19
CA ARG A 71 -6.24 13.40 6.84
C ARG A 71 -5.12 14.25 6.26
N GLU A 72 -3.99 14.32 6.94
CA GLU A 72 -2.81 15.09 6.50
C GLU A 72 -2.32 14.66 5.11
N LEU A 73 -2.21 13.35 4.88
CA LEU A 73 -1.81 12.81 3.58
C LEU A 73 -2.84 13.10 2.49
N ARG A 74 -4.13 13.06 2.80
CA ARG A 74 -5.20 13.41 1.85
C ARG A 74 -5.21 14.89 1.50
N GLU A 75 -4.91 15.77 2.46
CA GLU A 75 -4.73 17.20 2.20
C GLU A 75 -3.52 17.42 1.29
N SER A 76 -2.40 16.75 1.55
CA SER A 76 -1.20 16.79 0.71
C SER A 76 -1.46 16.29 -0.71
N ALA A 77 -2.30 15.26 -0.88
CA ALA A 77 -2.65 14.72 -2.19
C ALA A 77 -3.37 15.73 -3.11
N GLN A 78 -3.90 16.83 -2.57
CA GLN A 78 -4.56 17.86 -3.36
C GLN A 78 -3.58 18.84 -4.05
N THR A 79 -2.36 18.91 -3.56
CA THR A 79 -1.37 19.90 -4.01
C THR A 79 -0.10 19.28 -4.57
N LEU A 80 0.27 18.08 -4.09
CA LEU A 80 1.46 17.36 -4.54
C LEU A 80 1.22 16.65 -5.88
N THR A 81 2.28 16.52 -6.67
CA THR A 81 2.29 15.57 -7.79
C THR A 81 2.19 14.13 -7.26
N LEU A 82 1.91 13.17 -8.11
CA LEU A 82 1.83 11.77 -7.70
C LEU A 82 3.17 11.27 -7.12
N THR A 83 4.27 11.59 -7.77
CA THR A 83 5.62 11.20 -7.31
C THR A 83 5.94 11.81 -5.95
N GLU A 84 5.65 13.10 -5.77
CA GLU A 84 5.80 13.78 -4.47
C GLU A 84 4.90 13.16 -3.39
N LEU A 85 3.68 12.78 -3.74
CA LEU A 85 2.76 12.11 -2.81
C LEU A 85 3.29 10.75 -2.37
N VAL A 86 3.82 9.94 -3.30
CA VAL A 86 4.42 8.64 -2.96
C VAL A 86 5.66 8.83 -2.09
N ALA A 87 6.48 9.84 -2.38
CA ALA A 87 7.63 10.19 -1.54
C ALA A 87 7.19 10.60 -0.11
N ALA A 88 6.19 11.47 0.01
CA ALA A 88 5.62 11.88 1.29
C ALA A 88 5.03 10.69 2.07
N LEU A 89 4.35 9.76 1.37
CA LEU A 89 3.82 8.54 1.96
C LEU A 89 4.94 7.65 2.51
N TYR A 90 6.04 7.49 1.77
CA TYR A 90 7.20 6.71 2.20
C TYR A 90 7.86 7.31 3.45
N GLU A 91 7.98 8.62 3.50
CA GLU A 91 8.57 9.33 4.62
C GLU A 91 7.65 9.29 5.87
N ARG A 92 6.39 9.70 5.72
CA ARG A 92 5.45 9.87 6.83
C ARG A 92 5.03 8.55 7.47
N CYS A 93 4.90 7.50 6.68
CA CYS A 93 4.59 6.15 7.16
C CYS A 93 5.84 5.29 7.42
N HIS A 94 7.04 5.82 7.23
CA HIS A 94 8.32 5.11 7.40
C HIS A 94 8.39 3.79 6.61
N ILE A 95 7.75 3.72 5.44
CA ILE A 95 7.55 2.49 4.67
C ILE A 95 8.88 1.78 4.37
N PRO A 96 9.92 2.45 3.80
CA PRO A 96 11.19 1.79 3.49
C PRO A 96 11.96 1.33 4.74
N ALA A 97 11.79 2.03 5.86
CA ALA A 97 12.44 1.68 7.12
C ALA A 97 11.79 0.42 7.74
N VAL A 98 10.48 0.41 7.86
CA VAL A 98 9.73 -0.72 8.46
C VAL A 98 9.92 -1.99 7.63
N PHE A 99 9.63 -1.94 6.33
CA PHE A 99 9.76 -3.12 5.48
C PHE A 99 11.22 -3.52 5.24
N GLY A 100 12.13 -2.54 5.22
CA GLY A 100 13.56 -2.78 5.09
C GLY A 100 14.20 -3.45 6.31
N ALA A 101 13.62 -3.34 7.49
CA ALA A 101 14.03 -4.02 8.71
C ALA A 101 13.53 -5.48 8.79
N MET A 102 12.56 -5.86 7.98
CA MET A 102 12.02 -7.22 7.96
C MET A 102 12.93 -8.18 7.19
N ARG A 103 12.69 -9.50 7.38
CA ARG A 103 13.38 -10.54 6.62
C ARG A 103 13.27 -10.27 5.11
N GLY A 104 14.40 -10.30 4.40
CA GLY A 104 14.46 -9.95 2.98
C GLY A 104 14.39 -8.45 2.70
N GLY A 105 14.75 -7.61 3.67
CA GLY A 105 14.61 -6.16 3.60
C GLY A 105 15.29 -5.49 2.41
N ALA A 106 16.39 -6.06 1.90
CA ALA A 106 17.03 -5.54 0.69
C ALA A 106 16.09 -5.65 -0.53
N ALA A 107 15.52 -6.84 -0.75
CA ALA A 107 14.55 -7.05 -1.83
C ALA A 107 13.29 -6.19 -1.67
N ARG A 108 12.81 -6.03 -0.44
CA ARG A 108 11.65 -5.18 -0.16
C ARG A 108 11.92 -3.71 -0.50
N ARG A 109 13.11 -3.20 -0.18
CA ARG A 109 13.52 -1.86 -0.60
C ARG A 109 13.60 -1.71 -2.12
N GLU A 110 14.11 -2.73 -2.83
CA GLU A 110 14.08 -2.71 -4.30
C GLU A 110 12.67 -2.71 -4.87
N ASN A 111 11.76 -3.49 -4.32
CA ASN A 111 10.35 -3.49 -4.73
C ASN A 111 9.69 -2.11 -4.51
N LEU A 112 10.00 -1.45 -3.38
CA LEU A 112 9.50 -0.09 -3.11
C LEU A 112 10.11 0.95 -4.06
N ARG A 113 11.39 0.84 -4.43
CA ARG A 113 12.01 1.69 -5.46
C ARG A 113 11.35 1.48 -6.82
N ALA A 114 11.11 0.23 -7.20
CA ALA A 114 10.43 -0.08 -8.44
C ALA A 114 8.99 0.47 -8.46
N PHE A 115 8.29 0.41 -7.34
CA PHE A 115 6.96 1.02 -7.21
C PHE A 115 7.01 2.55 -7.34
N PHE A 116 8.01 3.18 -6.75
CA PHE A 116 8.24 4.63 -6.90
C PHE A 116 8.52 5.00 -8.37
N SER A 117 9.41 4.26 -9.05
CA SER A 117 9.69 4.46 -10.47
C SER A 117 8.46 4.29 -11.36
N LEU A 118 7.54 3.39 -10.99
CA LEU A 118 6.28 3.23 -11.71
C LEU A 118 5.41 4.49 -11.63
N ALA A 119 5.39 5.17 -10.48
CA ALA A 119 4.69 6.46 -10.34
C ALA A 119 5.35 7.55 -11.21
N GLU A 120 6.69 7.61 -11.24
CA GLU A 120 7.42 8.53 -12.10
C GLU A 120 7.14 8.28 -13.60
N GLU A 121 7.14 7.02 -14.01
CA GLU A 121 6.85 6.62 -15.40
C GLU A 121 5.43 6.97 -15.80
N PHE A 122 4.46 6.76 -14.90
CA PHE A 122 3.08 7.15 -15.13
C PHE A 122 2.93 8.66 -15.37
N GLU A 123 3.57 9.50 -14.54
CA GLU A 123 3.56 10.96 -14.72
C GLU A 123 4.29 11.39 -16.00
N ARG A 124 5.44 10.78 -16.29
CA ARG A 124 6.20 11.05 -17.51
C ARG A 124 5.43 10.68 -18.78
N GLY A 125 4.61 9.64 -18.71
CA GLY A 125 3.70 9.22 -19.77
C GLY A 125 2.45 10.11 -19.93
N GLY A 126 2.33 11.18 -19.14
CA GLY A 126 1.20 12.13 -19.20
C GLY A 126 0.06 11.79 -18.24
N GLY A 127 0.19 10.73 -17.43
CA GLY A 127 -0.77 10.43 -16.36
C GLY A 127 -0.76 11.49 -15.26
N ARG A 128 -1.91 11.81 -14.70
CA ARG A 128 -2.02 12.83 -13.66
C ARG A 128 -2.98 12.43 -12.56
N GLY A 129 -2.53 12.66 -11.33
CA GLY A 129 -3.34 12.55 -10.13
C GLY A 129 -3.48 11.13 -9.59
N LEU A 130 -3.80 11.08 -8.31
CA LEU A 130 -3.91 9.84 -7.52
C LEU A 130 -4.99 8.89 -8.07
N PHE A 131 -6.18 9.41 -8.36
CA PHE A 131 -7.29 8.59 -8.86
C PHE A 131 -6.93 7.83 -10.16
N ALA A 132 -6.33 8.54 -11.14
CA ALA A 132 -5.95 7.93 -12.41
C ALA A 132 -4.87 6.86 -12.23
N PHE A 133 -3.92 7.08 -11.31
CA PHE A 133 -2.89 6.11 -11.00
C PHE A 133 -3.44 4.87 -10.30
N VAL A 134 -4.29 5.04 -9.30
CA VAL A 134 -4.96 3.92 -8.62
C VAL A 134 -5.76 3.07 -9.62
N ARG A 135 -6.50 3.70 -10.52
CA ARG A 135 -7.23 3.00 -11.57
C ARG A 135 -6.29 2.24 -12.51
N HIS A 136 -5.22 2.87 -12.95
CA HIS A 136 -4.21 2.24 -13.82
C HIS A 136 -3.61 0.98 -13.16
N LEU A 137 -3.25 1.05 -11.87
CA LEU A 137 -2.72 -0.10 -11.14
C LEU A 137 -3.74 -1.23 -10.98
N ARG A 138 -5.02 -0.90 -10.73
CA ARG A 138 -6.10 -1.91 -10.68
C ARG A 138 -6.26 -2.64 -12.01
N GLU A 139 -6.27 -1.90 -13.12
CA GLU A 139 -6.37 -2.48 -14.46
C GLU A 139 -5.19 -3.42 -14.76
N GLN A 140 -3.97 -3.07 -14.35
CA GLN A 140 -2.80 -3.94 -14.46
C GLN A 140 -2.94 -5.22 -13.62
N LEU A 141 -3.40 -5.11 -12.37
CA LEU A 141 -3.62 -6.27 -11.49
C LEU A 141 -4.69 -7.21 -12.04
N GLU A 142 -5.76 -6.70 -12.60
CA GLU A 142 -6.85 -7.47 -13.22
C GLU A 142 -6.39 -8.17 -14.51
N SER A 143 -5.48 -7.56 -15.28
CA SER A 143 -4.87 -8.19 -16.47
C SER A 143 -3.84 -9.28 -16.12
N GLY A 144 -3.53 -9.49 -14.84
CA GLY A 144 -2.55 -10.47 -14.37
C GLY A 144 -1.09 -10.01 -14.49
N GLU A 145 -0.87 -8.77 -14.85
CA GLU A 145 0.46 -8.16 -14.83
C GLU A 145 0.75 -7.59 -13.44
N PRO A 146 1.77 -8.07 -12.73
CA PRO A 146 2.13 -7.50 -11.45
C PRO A 146 2.62 -6.05 -11.66
N PRO A 147 2.16 -5.07 -10.88
CA PRO A 147 2.52 -3.66 -11.04
C PRO A 147 4.02 -3.40 -10.86
N VAL A 148 4.73 -4.31 -10.21
CA VAL A 148 6.18 -4.25 -10.04
C VAL A 148 6.75 -5.63 -10.37
N PRO A 149 7.80 -5.72 -11.21
CA PRO A 149 8.52 -6.95 -11.42
C PRO A 149 8.95 -7.52 -10.07
N GLN A 150 8.53 -8.75 -9.76
CA GLN A 150 9.03 -9.41 -8.56
C GLN A 150 10.53 -9.61 -8.76
N THR A 151 11.37 -8.82 -8.09
CA THR A 151 12.78 -9.15 -7.93
C THR A 151 12.84 -10.41 -7.07
N THR A 152 12.67 -11.55 -7.72
CA THR A 152 13.19 -12.78 -7.18
C THR A 152 14.69 -12.54 -7.08
N HIS A 153 15.21 -12.44 -5.85
CA HIS A 153 16.63 -12.64 -5.67
C HIS A 153 16.96 -13.92 -6.43
N ALA A 154 17.74 -13.76 -7.50
CA ALA A 154 18.57 -14.84 -7.92
C ALA A 154 19.53 -15.11 -6.74
N ALA A 155 19.06 -15.85 -5.75
CA ALA A 155 19.97 -16.63 -4.97
C ALA A 155 20.82 -17.34 -6.04
N GLN A 156 22.13 -17.31 -5.90
CA GLN A 156 23.04 -18.16 -6.65
C GLN A 156 22.64 -19.62 -6.39
N GLY A 157 21.58 -20.05 -7.02
CA GLY A 157 20.98 -21.35 -6.93
C GLY A 157 20.81 -21.90 -8.33
N VAL A 158 21.31 -23.09 -8.54
CA VAL A 158 21.12 -23.86 -9.76
C VAL A 158 19.62 -23.93 -10.07
N ARG A 159 19.20 -23.38 -11.19
CA ARG A 159 17.82 -23.42 -11.67
C ARG A 159 17.56 -24.82 -12.19
N ILE A 160 16.94 -25.68 -11.41
CA ILE A 160 16.47 -26.99 -11.86
C ILE A 160 15.18 -26.75 -12.65
N MET A 161 15.24 -26.86 -13.96
CA MET A 161 14.08 -26.83 -14.83
C MET A 161 13.76 -28.27 -15.28
N SER A 162 12.53 -28.70 -15.13
CA SER A 162 12.09 -29.99 -15.69
C SER A 162 11.95 -29.86 -17.21
N ILE A 163 12.48 -30.83 -17.95
CA ILE A 163 12.54 -30.90 -19.42
C ILE A 163 11.15 -31.11 -20.09
N HIS A 164 10.07 -31.16 -19.31
CA HIS A 164 8.74 -31.52 -19.82
C HIS A 164 7.88 -30.39 -20.34
N LYS A 165 8.43 -29.18 -20.58
CA LYS A 165 7.70 -28.06 -21.21
C LYS A 165 8.37 -27.53 -22.48
N SER A 166 8.93 -28.38 -23.30
CA SER A 166 9.27 -28.03 -24.69
C SER A 166 8.46 -28.93 -25.63
N LYS A 167 7.25 -28.50 -25.93
CA LYS A 167 6.49 -28.79 -27.15
C LYS A 167 5.67 -27.55 -27.50
#